data_8121d1df4ddcdb3fb9b119fe14f2ed4a
#
_entry.id   8121d1df4ddcdb3fb9b119fe14f2ed4a
#
_cell.length_a   1.000
_cell.length_b   1.000
_cell.length_c   1.000
_cell.angle_alpha   90.00
_cell.angle_beta   90.00
_cell.angle_gamma   90.00
#
_symmetry.space_group_name_H-M   'P 1'
#
loop_
_entity.id
_entity.type
_entity.pdbx_description
1 polymer ?
#
loop_
_entity_poly.entity_id
_entity_poly.type
_entity_poly.pdbx_seq_one_letter_code
_entity_poly.pdbx_strand_id
1 'polypeptide(L)'
;VYKRQQLGDVDDSRIIFREMATNDTWARDHGGITVFDQGEPVVYDFVFNGWGMKFAANLDNLVTRNLSVQGTFAGGVQVINMQPFVLEGGSIESDGKGTLLTTVECLSSQNRNEYLQKEELEAYLKDVFGFERILWLENGYLAGDDTDSHIDTLARFCSEDTIAYVQCKDESDEHFEELQAMEQELQAFRQADGKPYRLIALPMADPVEWEGERLPATYANFLIINGAVLLPYYKSPKDELAKKALQQAFPEREIIGILS
;
A
#
# COMPACT_ATOMS: atom_id res chain seq x y z
N VAL A 1 -16.53 -2.69 20.25
CA VAL A 1 -17.97 -2.42 20.44
C VAL A 1 -18.46 -1.36 19.45
N TYR A 2 -17.75 -0.27 19.29
CA TYR A 2 -18.15 0.84 18.38
C TYR A 2 -18.28 0.45 16.91
N LYS A 3 -17.41 -0.40 16.35
CA LYS A 3 -17.44 -0.80 14.94
C LYS A 3 -18.60 -1.75 14.61
N ARG A 4 -19.04 -2.57 15.57
CA ARG A 4 -20.17 -3.49 15.34
C ARG A 4 -21.50 -2.75 15.13
N GLN A 5 -21.67 -1.60 15.76
CA GLN A 5 -22.89 -0.78 15.63
C GLN A 5 -22.99 -0.04 14.27
N GLN A 6 -21.90 0.07 13.53
CA GLN A 6 -21.84 0.74 12.23
C GLN A 6 -22.15 -0.20 11.06
N LEU A 7 -22.25 -1.51 11.30
CA LEU A 7 -22.45 -2.51 10.23
C LEU A 7 -23.91 -2.63 9.76
N GLY A 8 -24.85 -1.96 10.42
CA GLY A 8 -26.28 -1.95 10.01
C GLY A 8 -26.86 -3.36 9.86
N ASP A 9 -27.50 -3.62 8.73
CA ASP A 9 -28.19 -4.88 8.40
C ASP A 9 -27.26 -5.96 7.80
N VAL A 10 -25.95 -5.87 7.99
CA VAL A 10 -25.03 -6.91 7.51
C VAL A 10 -25.23 -8.20 8.30
N ASP A 11 -25.28 -9.33 7.61
CA ASP A 11 -25.36 -10.65 8.22
C ASP A 11 -24.14 -10.93 9.11
N ASP A 12 -24.34 -10.82 10.41
CA ASP A 12 -23.29 -11.01 11.43
C ASP A 12 -22.61 -12.40 11.34
N SER A 13 -23.27 -13.40 10.75
CA SER A 13 -22.68 -14.75 10.60
C SER A 13 -21.46 -14.77 9.66
N ARG A 14 -21.31 -13.75 8.82
CA ARG A 14 -20.21 -13.61 7.88
C ARG A 14 -19.04 -12.76 8.43
N ILE A 15 -19.19 -12.24 9.65
CA ILE A 15 -18.21 -11.34 10.27
C ILE A 15 -17.63 -11.99 11.51
N ILE A 16 -16.30 -12.12 11.54
CA ILE A 16 -15.58 -12.64 12.69
C ILE A 16 -14.77 -11.50 13.30
N PHE A 17 -15.09 -11.17 14.55
CA PHE A 17 -14.32 -10.21 15.33
C PHE A 17 -13.22 -10.93 16.10
N ARG A 18 -12.00 -10.39 16.00
CA ARG A 18 -10.85 -10.81 16.81
C ARG A 18 -10.37 -9.62 17.61
N GLU A 19 -10.36 -9.77 18.92
CA GLU A 19 -9.85 -8.73 19.83
C GLU A 19 -8.38 -9.00 20.11
N MET A 20 -7.55 -7.98 19.95
CA MET A 20 -6.13 -8.02 20.27
C MET A 20 -5.61 -6.63 20.58
N ALA A 21 -4.53 -6.57 21.35
CA ALA A 21 -3.82 -5.32 21.62
C ALA A 21 -2.99 -4.92 20.40
N THR A 22 -3.08 -3.66 20.04
CA THR A 22 -2.28 -3.02 18.99
C THR A 22 -1.72 -1.70 19.48
N ASN A 23 -0.65 -1.20 18.85
CA ASN A 23 -0.17 0.15 19.07
C ASN A 23 -0.91 1.12 18.13
N ASP A 24 -1.15 0.69 16.87
CA ASP A 24 -1.77 1.51 15.83
C ASP A 24 -2.85 0.73 15.06
N THR A 25 -3.51 1.41 14.12
CA THR A 25 -4.63 0.89 13.31
C THR A 25 -4.25 0.53 11.87
N TRP A 26 -3.04 0.83 11.45
CA TRP A 26 -2.56 0.69 10.07
C TRP A 26 -2.20 -0.77 9.72
N ALA A 27 -3.25 -1.62 9.68
CA ALA A 27 -3.09 -3.06 9.44
C ALA A 27 -2.51 -3.39 8.04
N ARG A 28 -2.51 -2.44 7.10
CA ARG A 28 -1.82 -2.59 5.82
C ARG A 28 -0.33 -2.83 6.04
N ASP A 29 0.27 -2.13 7.01
CA ASP A 29 1.72 -2.09 7.20
C ASP A 29 2.23 -3.19 8.13
N HIS A 30 1.49 -3.49 9.20
CA HIS A 30 1.90 -4.52 10.18
C HIS A 30 1.21 -5.87 10.00
N GLY A 31 0.22 -5.98 9.10
CA GLY A 31 -0.45 -7.24 8.81
C GLY A 31 0.39 -8.18 7.96
N GLY A 32 0.13 -9.50 8.08
CA GLY A 32 0.81 -10.50 7.27
C GLY A 32 0.53 -10.35 5.78
N ILE A 33 1.54 -10.55 4.97
CA ILE A 33 1.45 -10.49 3.50
C ILE A 33 1.12 -11.87 2.96
N THR A 34 -0.02 -12.00 2.29
CA THR A 34 -0.43 -13.28 1.69
C THR A 34 0.17 -13.44 0.30
N VAL A 35 0.82 -14.58 0.10
CA VAL A 35 1.35 -15.01 -1.19
C VAL A 35 0.77 -16.39 -1.56
N PHE A 36 0.92 -16.80 -2.81
CA PHE A 36 0.57 -18.14 -3.25
C PHE A 36 1.84 -18.91 -3.61
N ASP A 37 2.12 -19.97 -2.84
CA ASP A 37 3.19 -20.92 -3.13
C ASP A 37 2.58 -22.20 -3.71
N GLN A 38 2.94 -22.53 -4.96
CA GLN A 38 2.38 -23.66 -5.71
C GLN A 38 0.84 -23.71 -5.74
N GLY A 39 0.20 -22.53 -5.68
CA GLY A 39 -1.25 -22.36 -5.69
C GLY A 39 -1.91 -22.41 -4.30
N GLU A 40 -1.16 -22.68 -3.24
CA GLU A 40 -1.65 -22.66 -1.85
C GLU A 40 -1.33 -21.31 -1.20
N PRO A 41 -2.27 -20.73 -0.43
CA PRO A 41 -2.02 -19.47 0.26
C PRO A 41 -1.06 -19.66 1.43
N VAL A 42 -0.08 -18.77 1.52
CA VAL A 42 0.89 -18.68 2.62
C VAL A 42 0.90 -17.24 3.11
N VAL A 43 1.00 -17.03 4.42
CA VAL A 43 1.10 -15.71 5.04
C VAL A 43 2.51 -15.48 5.54
N TYR A 44 3.18 -14.48 5.03
CA TYR A 44 4.48 -14.04 5.50
C TYR A 44 4.33 -13.03 6.64
N ASP A 45 4.98 -13.29 7.77
CA ASP A 45 5.00 -12.45 8.97
C ASP A 45 6.36 -11.73 9.05
N PHE A 46 6.44 -10.56 8.41
CA PHE A 46 7.62 -9.70 8.44
C PHE A 46 7.71 -8.90 9.74
N VAL A 47 8.86 -8.32 10.00
CA VAL A 47 9.01 -7.39 11.11
C VAL A 47 8.38 -6.04 10.72
N PHE A 48 7.51 -5.55 11.58
CA PHE A 48 7.07 -4.16 11.58
C PHE A 48 7.77 -3.42 12.71
N ASN A 49 8.49 -2.35 12.40
CA ASN A 49 9.27 -1.60 13.37
C ASN A 49 8.79 -0.15 13.58
N GLY A 50 7.52 0.13 13.25
CA GLY A 50 6.93 1.46 13.43
C GLY A 50 7.47 2.50 12.43
N TRP A 51 7.47 2.15 11.13
CA TRP A 51 7.90 3.00 10.01
C TRP A 51 9.32 3.53 10.16
N GLY A 52 10.25 2.62 10.40
CA GLY A 52 11.64 2.98 10.60
C GLY A 52 11.94 3.50 12.02
N MET A 53 11.36 2.86 13.04
CA MET A 53 11.56 3.16 14.48
C MET A 53 11.05 4.53 14.93
N LYS A 54 10.09 5.13 14.21
CA LYS A 54 9.47 6.40 14.60
C LYS A 54 8.42 6.24 15.70
N PHE A 55 7.74 5.07 15.73
CA PHE A 55 6.63 4.80 16.64
C PHE A 55 6.79 3.45 17.35
N ALA A 56 6.06 3.26 18.45
CA ALA A 56 5.98 1.97 19.13
C ALA A 56 5.26 0.94 18.23
N ALA A 57 5.84 -0.26 18.10
CA ALA A 57 5.33 -1.31 17.22
C ALA A 57 5.33 -2.71 17.88
N ASN A 58 5.61 -2.78 19.17
CA ASN A 58 5.78 -4.05 19.88
C ASN A 58 4.49 -4.91 19.95
N LEU A 59 3.32 -4.29 19.89
CA LEU A 59 2.04 -5.00 19.85
C LEU A 59 1.62 -5.31 18.41
N ASP A 60 1.79 -4.36 17.50
CA ASP A 60 1.46 -4.50 16.10
C ASP A 60 2.24 -5.65 15.44
N ASN A 61 3.52 -5.76 15.78
CA ASN A 61 4.40 -6.83 15.32
C ASN A 61 3.99 -8.25 15.80
N LEU A 62 2.98 -8.36 16.66
CA LEU A 62 2.43 -9.64 17.12
C LEU A 62 1.07 -9.97 16.49
N VAL A 63 0.48 -9.06 15.73
CA VAL A 63 -0.89 -9.21 15.21
C VAL A 63 -1.04 -10.48 14.36
N THR A 64 -0.18 -10.70 13.38
CA THR A 64 -0.23 -11.85 12.48
C THR A 64 -0.10 -13.18 13.24
N ARG A 65 0.84 -13.27 14.18
CA ARG A 65 1.02 -14.46 15.03
C ARG A 65 -0.20 -14.71 15.90
N ASN A 66 -0.74 -13.67 16.53
CA ASN A 66 -1.92 -13.79 17.38
C ASN A 66 -3.14 -14.25 16.59
N LEU A 67 -3.34 -13.75 15.37
CA LEU A 67 -4.38 -14.21 14.46
C LEU A 67 -4.22 -15.69 14.11
N SER A 68 -2.99 -16.13 13.85
CA SER A 68 -2.67 -17.53 13.58
C SER A 68 -2.99 -18.43 14.77
N VAL A 69 -2.54 -18.04 15.97
CA VAL A 69 -2.81 -18.81 17.21
C VAL A 69 -4.31 -18.88 17.51
N GLN A 70 -5.07 -17.85 17.19
CA GLN A 70 -6.54 -17.82 17.33
C GLN A 70 -7.26 -18.62 16.24
N GLY A 71 -6.56 -19.27 15.31
CA GLY A 71 -7.16 -20.01 14.21
C GLY A 71 -7.99 -19.15 13.26
N THR A 72 -7.56 -17.91 13.02
CA THR A 72 -8.30 -16.96 12.19
C THR A 72 -8.14 -17.26 10.69
N PHE A 73 -6.98 -17.75 10.28
CA PHE A 73 -6.73 -18.11 8.89
C PHE A 73 -7.45 -19.40 8.51
N ALA A 74 -7.81 -19.51 7.24
CA ALA A 74 -8.44 -20.73 6.72
C ALA A 74 -7.58 -21.99 7.02
N GLY A 75 -8.23 -23.13 7.17
CA GLY A 75 -7.52 -24.38 7.47
C GLY A 75 -6.46 -24.71 6.41
N GLY A 76 -5.22 -24.99 6.85
CA GLY A 76 -4.09 -25.31 5.98
C GLY A 76 -3.21 -24.10 5.59
N VAL A 77 -3.65 -22.86 5.83
CA VAL A 77 -2.81 -21.68 5.60
C VAL A 77 -1.63 -21.67 6.57
N GLN A 78 -0.42 -21.68 6.02
CA GLN A 78 0.81 -21.56 6.81
C GLN A 78 1.14 -20.09 7.07
N VAL A 79 1.65 -19.81 8.27
CA VAL A 79 2.27 -18.52 8.61
C VAL A 79 3.77 -18.72 8.74
N ILE A 80 4.53 -18.06 7.89
CA ILE A 80 6.00 -18.17 7.86
C ILE A 80 6.58 -16.89 8.47
N ASN A 81 7.41 -17.10 9.49
CA ASN A 81 8.14 -16.00 10.13
C ASN A 81 9.31 -15.56 9.25
N MET A 82 9.29 -14.30 8.81
CA MET A 82 10.28 -13.68 7.93
C MET A 82 11.32 -12.83 8.66
N GLN A 83 11.37 -12.91 10.01
CA GLN A 83 12.37 -12.17 10.78
C GLN A 83 13.81 -12.56 10.38
N PRO A 84 14.77 -11.63 10.38
CA PRO A 84 14.66 -10.27 10.94
C PRO A 84 14.27 -9.18 9.91
N PHE A 85 13.84 -9.53 8.71
CA PHE A 85 13.59 -8.57 7.64
C PHE A 85 12.39 -7.65 7.97
N VAL A 86 12.59 -6.34 7.91
CA VAL A 86 11.57 -5.30 8.11
C VAL A 86 10.89 -5.01 6.79
N LEU A 87 9.56 -5.16 6.75
CA LEU A 87 8.76 -4.84 5.56
C LEU A 87 7.35 -4.44 5.96
N GLU A 88 6.91 -3.31 5.49
CA GLU A 88 5.53 -2.83 5.57
C GLU A 88 4.76 -3.17 4.30
N GLY A 89 3.50 -3.57 4.44
CA GLY A 89 2.66 -3.90 3.27
C GLY A 89 2.39 -2.72 2.35
N GLY A 90 2.40 -1.48 2.87
CA GLY A 90 2.24 -0.26 2.10
C GLY A 90 3.49 0.16 1.31
N SER A 91 4.66 -0.39 1.66
CA SER A 91 5.93 -0.10 0.97
C SER A 91 6.11 -0.84 -0.35
N ILE A 92 5.24 -1.81 -0.66
CA ILE A 92 5.34 -2.64 -1.86
C ILE A 92 4.04 -2.71 -2.64
N GLU A 93 4.13 -2.74 -3.95
CA GLU A 93 2.99 -2.87 -4.86
C GLU A 93 3.31 -3.88 -5.96
N SER A 94 2.43 -4.84 -6.22
CA SER A 94 2.65 -5.92 -7.18
C SER A 94 1.64 -5.91 -8.31
N ASP A 95 2.09 -6.18 -9.54
CA ASP A 95 1.22 -6.40 -10.70
C ASP A 95 0.61 -7.82 -10.73
N GLY A 96 1.01 -8.70 -9.81
CA GLY A 96 0.63 -10.11 -9.79
C GLY A 96 1.21 -10.94 -10.95
N LYS A 97 2.18 -10.40 -11.71
CA LYS A 97 2.82 -11.00 -12.89
C LYS A 97 4.35 -10.90 -12.85
N GLY A 98 4.90 -10.82 -11.65
CA GLY A 98 6.34 -10.84 -11.43
C GLY A 98 6.99 -9.46 -11.40
N THR A 99 6.23 -8.36 -11.41
CA THR A 99 6.77 -7.01 -11.23
C THR A 99 6.39 -6.46 -9.86
N LEU A 100 7.38 -5.94 -9.13
CA LEU A 100 7.22 -5.14 -7.93
C LEU A 100 7.46 -3.67 -8.28
N LEU A 101 6.67 -2.77 -7.70
CA LEU A 101 6.89 -1.32 -7.68
C LEU A 101 7.09 -0.87 -6.22
N THR A 102 8.09 -0.05 -5.97
CA THR A 102 8.42 0.46 -4.64
C THR A 102 9.21 1.77 -4.73
N THR A 103 9.51 2.39 -3.60
CA THR A 103 10.35 3.59 -3.51
C THR A 103 11.71 3.27 -2.91
N VAL A 104 12.73 3.99 -3.36
CA VAL A 104 14.09 3.88 -2.81
C VAL A 104 14.11 4.42 -1.38
N GLU A 105 13.45 5.55 -1.14
CA GLU A 105 13.44 6.21 0.16
C GLU A 105 12.95 5.28 1.26
N CYS A 106 11.87 4.54 1.03
CA CYS A 106 11.33 3.62 2.03
C CYS A 106 12.21 2.38 2.23
N LEU A 107 12.40 1.57 1.18
CA LEU A 107 13.05 0.27 1.35
C LEU A 107 14.55 0.37 1.62
N SER A 108 15.22 1.43 1.15
CA SER A 108 16.65 1.66 1.41
C SER A 108 16.90 2.51 2.67
N SER A 109 15.86 2.80 3.45
CA SER A 109 15.98 3.53 4.71
C SER A 109 16.91 2.81 5.68
N GLN A 110 17.84 3.54 6.26
CA GLN A 110 18.79 3.00 7.26
C GLN A 110 18.09 2.45 8.51
N ASN A 111 16.88 2.90 8.80
CA ASN A 111 16.13 2.49 9.98
C ASN A 111 15.32 1.20 9.76
N ARG A 112 15.42 0.55 8.58
CA ARG A 112 14.73 -0.72 8.29
C ARG A 112 15.73 -1.87 8.18
N ASN A 113 16.36 -2.03 7.02
CA ASN A 113 17.27 -3.12 6.75
C ASN A 113 18.69 -2.57 6.46
N GLU A 114 19.27 -1.79 7.38
CA GLU A 114 20.55 -1.05 7.24
C GLU A 114 21.74 -1.89 6.80
N TYR A 115 21.66 -3.21 7.04
CA TYR A 115 22.71 -4.17 6.70
C TYR A 115 22.67 -4.63 5.24
N LEU A 116 21.64 -4.24 4.45
CA LEU A 116 21.49 -4.61 3.05
C LEU A 116 21.66 -3.39 2.12
N GLN A 117 22.38 -3.60 1.04
CA GLN A 117 22.42 -2.65 -0.07
C GLN A 117 21.22 -2.86 -1.00
N LYS A 118 20.93 -1.89 -1.88
CA LYS A 118 19.77 -1.94 -2.79
C LYS A 118 19.75 -3.23 -3.61
N GLU A 119 20.89 -3.69 -4.10
CA GLU A 119 21.02 -4.91 -4.89
C GLU A 119 20.71 -6.17 -4.07
N GLU A 120 21.08 -6.17 -2.79
CA GLU A 120 20.81 -7.27 -1.86
C GLU A 120 19.33 -7.30 -1.45
N LEU A 121 18.71 -6.11 -1.25
CA LEU A 121 17.25 -5.96 -1.06
C LEU A 121 16.49 -6.50 -2.26
N GLU A 122 16.91 -6.12 -3.46
CA GLU A 122 16.30 -6.58 -4.71
C GLU A 122 16.41 -8.11 -4.86
N ALA A 123 17.57 -8.68 -4.58
CA ALA A 123 17.76 -10.13 -4.63
C ALA A 123 16.89 -10.85 -3.60
N TYR A 124 16.81 -10.33 -2.38
CA TYR A 124 15.95 -10.89 -1.33
C TYR A 124 14.47 -10.86 -1.71
N LEU A 125 13.95 -9.70 -2.18
CA LEU A 125 12.55 -9.57 -2.56
C LEU A 125 12.18 -10.45 -3.74
N LYS A 126 13.08 -10.61 -4.71
CA LYS A 126 12.90 -11.54 -5.84
C LYS A 126 12.84 -12.99 -5.38
N ASP A 127 13.70 -13.38 -4.47
CA ASP A 127 13.74 -14.75 -3.93
C ASP A 127 12.48 -15.08 -3.11
N VAL A 128 12.08 -14.17 -2.21
CA VAL A 128 10.97 -14.38 -1.28
C VAL A 128 9.61 -14.35 -1.96
N PHE A 129 9.39 -13.40 -2.89
CA PHE A 129 8.09 -13.19 -3.53
C PHE A 129 8.00 -13.78 -4.95
N GLY A 130 9.11 -14.24 -5.51
CA GLY A 130 9.16 -14.73 -6.88
C GLY A 130 9.09 -13.62 -7.93
N PHE A 131 9.45 -12.37 -7.59
CA PHE A 131 9.49 -11.30 -8.56
C PHE A 131 10.64 -11.50 -9.58
N GLU A 132 10.35 -11.22 -10.83
CA GLU A 132 11.36 -11.23 -11.90
C GLU A 132 12.08 -9.89 -11.97
N ARG A 133 11.38 -8.79 -11.61
CA ARG A 133 11.92 -7.43 -11.69
C ARG A 133 11.29 -6.50 -10.66
N ILE A 134 12.04 -5.46 -10.33
CA ILE A 134 11.61 -4.40 -9.42
C ILE A 134 11.75 -3.05 -10.11
N LEU A 135 10.69 -2.25 -10.05
CA LEU A 135 10.66 -0.86 -10.49
C LEU A 135 10.84 0.02 -9.26
N TRP A 136 11.88 0.81 -9.24
CA TRP A 136 12.22 1.71 -8.15
C TRP A 136 11.89 3.15 -8.53
N LEU A 137 11.05 3.81 -7.75
CA LEU A 137 10.88 5.25 -7.80
C LEU A 137 11.91 5.92 -6.90
N GLU A 138 12.67 6.84 -7.47
CA GLU A 138 13.65 7.67 -6.75
C GLU A 138 13.00 8.95 -6.20
N ASN A 139 11.86 9.36 -6.80
CA ASN A 139 11.14 10.57 -6.46
C ASN A 139 9.70 10.24 -6.04
N GLY A 140 9.11 11.14 -5.25
CA GLY A 140 7.74 11.05 -4.75
C GLY A 140 7.66 11.49 -3.29
N TYR A 141 6.83 12.49 -3.04
CA TYR A 141 6.69 13.10 -1.73
C TYR A 141 5.25 13.51 -1.45
N LEU A 142 4.80 13.31 -0.23
CA LEU A 142 3.54 13.85 0.30
C LEU A 142 3.78 14.49 1.66
N ALA A 143 3.39 15.75 1.82
CA ALA A 143 3.46 16.45 3.10
C ALA A 143 2.62 15.72 4.17
N GLY A 144 3.20 15.52 5.35
CA GLY A 144 2.60 14.79 6.45
C GLY A 144 2.79 13.28 6.38
N ASP A 145 3.47 12.76 5.35
CA ASP A 145 3.85 11.36 5.31
C ASP A 145 5.04 11.10 6.25
N ASP A 146 4.89 10.15 7.14
CA ASP A 146 5.92 9.70 8.08
C ASP A 146 6.38 8.25 7.81
N THR A 147 5.98 7.70 6.65
CA THR A 147 6.29 6.34 6.23
C THR A 147 7.57 6.23 5.39
N ASP A 148 8.24 7.34 5.08
CA ASP A 148 9.34 7.45 4.12
C ASP A 148 8.88 7.14 2.68
N SER A 149 7.82 7.81 2.22
CA SER A 149 7.28 7.71 0.86
C SER A 149 6.81 6.30 0.49
N HIS A 150 5.87 5.75 1.26
CA HIS A 150 5.22 4.49 0.90
C HIS A 150 4.64 4.53 -0.51
N ILE A 151 4.88 3.49 -1.28
CA ILE A 151 4.41 3.43 -2.68
C ILE A 151 2.89 3.46 -2.81
N ASP A 152 2.15 2.91 -1.86
CA ASP A 152 0.69 2.84 -1.90
C ASP A 152 0.00 4.20 -1.68
N THR A 153 0.76 5.21 -1.23
CA THR A 153 0.30 6.60 -1.16
C THR A 153 0.58 7.38 -2.45
N LEU A 154 1.48 6.90 -3.32
CA LEU A 154 2.02 7.60 -4.49
C LEU A 154 1.54 7.00 -5.81
N ALA A 155 1.73 5.68 -6.00
CA ALA A 155 1.42 4.99 -7.25
C ALA A 155 1.03 3.53 -7.02
N ARG A 156 0.01 3.03 -7.73
CA ARG A 156 -0.56 1.71 -7.54
C ARG A 156 -0.80 0.99 -8.88
N PHE A 157 -0.51 -0.30 -8.93
CA PHE A 157 -0.97 -1.13 -10.03
C PHE A 157 -2.50 -1.30 -10.00
N CYS A 158 -3.14 -1.00 -11.14
CA CYS A 158 -4.55 -1.31 -11.36
C CYS A 158 -4.74 -2.63 -12.12
N SER A 159 -3.74 -2.98 -12.91
CA SER A 159 -3.60 -4.22 -13.68
C SER A 159 -2.12 -4.42 -14.04
N GLU A 160 -1.80 -5.52 -14.75
CA GLU A 160 -0.44 -5.82 -15.21
C GLU A 160 0.15 -4.74 -16.15
N ASP A 161 -0.67 -3.90 -16.75
CA ASP A 161 -0.27 -2.89 -17.74
C ASP A 161 -0.64 -1.45 -17.36
N THR A 162 -1.32 -1.24 -16.23
CA THR A 162 -1.89 0.06 -15.86
C THR A 162 -1.49 0.46 -14.43
N ILE A 163 -0.96 1.69 -14.29
CA ILE A 163 -0.59 2.29 -13.01
C ILE A 163 -1.41 3.56 -12.79
N ALA A 164 -2.08 3.68 -11.63
CA ALA A 164 -2.63 4.94 -11.16
C ALA A 164 -1.61 5.63 -10.26
N TYR A 165 -1.50 6.96 -10.33
CA TYR A 165 -0.52 7.73 -9.57
C TYR A 165 -1.04 9.12 -9.22
N VAL A 166 -0.53 9.72 -8.17
CA VAL A 166 -0.86 11.09 -7.77
C VAL A 166 -0.16 12.08 -8.68
N GLN A 167 -0.93 13.04 -9.22
CA GLN A 167 -0.41 14.10 -10.07
C GLN A 167 -0.68 15.48 -9.44
N CYS A 168 0.37 16.26 -9.23
CA CYS A 168 0.29 17.67 -8.92
C CYS A 168 0.46 18.52 -10.20
N LYS A 169 -0.45 19.48 -10.43
CA LYS A 169 -0.42 20.37 -11.60
C LYS A 169 -0.14 21.83 -11.24
N ASP A 170 -0.16 22.14 -9.96
CA ASP A 170 0.10 23.49 -9.47
C ASP A 170 1.60 23.66 -9.25
N GLU A 171 2.25 24.44 -10.12
CA GLU A 171 3.68 24.72 -10.04
C GLU A 171 4.09 25.47 -8.76
N SER A 172 3.13 26.05 -8.04
CA SER A 172 3.37 26.71 -6.76
C SER A 172 3.21 25.78 -5.54
N ASP A 173 2.71 24.57 -5.73
CA ASP A 173 2.53 23.56 -4.67
C ASP A 173 3.88 22.92 -4.32
N GLU A 174 4.14 22.71 -3.03
CA GLU A 174 5.36 22.09 -2.54
C GLU A 174 5.64 20.67 -3.08
N HIS A 175 4.60 19.96 -3.54
CA HIS A 175 4.72 18.61 -4.09
C HIS A 175 5.05 18.59 -5.58
N PHE A 176 5.00 19.76 -6.27
CA PHE A 176 5.03 19.79 -7.73
C PHE A 176 6.29 19.16 -8.31
N GLU A 177 7.46 19.58 -7.83
CA GLU A 177 8.74 19.11 -8.38
C GLU A 177 8.92 17.61 -8.19
N GLU A 178 8.65 17.10 -6.99
CA GLU A 178 8.79 15.68 -6.66
C GLU A 178 7.79 14.80 -7.40
N LEU A 179 6.51 15.18 -7.44
CA LEU A 179 5.49 14.41 -8.15
C LEU A 179 5.63 14.50 -9.67
N GLN A 180 6.19 15.59 -10.20
CA GLN A 180 6.51 15.69 -11.62
C GLN A 180 7.70 14.77 -11.99
N ALA A 181 8.73 14.73 -11.15
CA ALA A 181 9.86 13.83 -11.34
C ALA A 181 9.40 12.35 -11.29
N MET A 182 8.57 11.99 -10.30
CA MET A 182 7.94 10.67 -10.21
C MET A 182 7.13 10.32 -11.47
N GLU A 183 6.35 11.26 -12.02
CA GLU A 183 5.60 11.04 -13.26
C GLU A 183 6.52 10.73 -14.44
N GLN A 184 7.67 11.42 -14.55
CA GLN A 184 8.65 11.14 -15.60
C GLN A 184 9.28 9.75 -15.46
N GLU A 185 9.54 9.30 -14.24
CA GLU A 185 10.02 7.94 -13.97
C GLU A 185 8.97 6.90 -14.37
N LEU A 186 7.70 7.11 -13.98
CA LEU A 186 6.60 6.23 -14.36
C LEU A 186 6.42 6.14 -15.89
N GLN A 187 6.58 7.25 -16.61
CA GLN A 187 6.56 7.29 -18.08
C GLN A 187 7.75 6.55 -18.71
N ALA A 188 8.89 6.51 -18.01
CA ALA A 188 10.09 5.79 -18.45
C ALA A 188 10.00 4.27 -18.19
N PHE A 189 9.20 3.83 -17.24
CA PHE A 189 9.03 2.41 -16.93
C PHE A 189 8.43 1.63 -18.10
N ARG A 190 8.83 0.36 -18.19
CA ARG A 190 8.36 -0.55 -19.25
C ARG A 190 7.83 -1.83 -18.60
N GLN A 191 6.79 -2.37 -19.18
CA GLN A 191 6.27 -3.70 -18.89
C GLN A 191 7.30 -4.78 -19.26
N ALA A 192 7.06 -6.02 -18.86
CA ALA A 192 7.95 -7.14 -19.17
C ALA A 192 8.15 -7.34 -20.68
N ASP A 193 7.17 -7.00 -21.52
CA ASP A 193 7.22 -7.06 -22.97
C ASP A 193 7.84 -5.82 -23.65
N GLY A 194 8.32 -4.85 -22.87
CA GLY A 194 8.95 -3.61 -23.32
C GLY A 194 8.00 -2.46 -23.65
N LYS A 195 6.69 -2.66 -23.54
CA LYS A 195 5.71 -1.58 -23.76
C LYS A 195 5.67 -0.60 -22.58
N PRO A 196 5.27 0.66 -22.82
CA PRO A 196 5.00 1.59 -21.71
C PRO A 196 3.78 1.13 -20.91
N TYR A 197 3.74 1.49 -19.64
CA TYR A 197 2.54 1.37 -18.82
C TYR A 197 1.49 2.41 -19.26
N ARG A 198 0.22 2.05 -19.18
CA ARG A 198 -0.88 3.00 -19.20
C ARG A 198 -0.94 3.71 -17.86
N LEU A 199 -0.80 5.02 -17.86
CA LEU A 199 -0.81 5.84 -16.65
C LEU A 199 -2.17 6.50 -16.44
N ILE A 200 -2.71 6.43 -15.22
CA ILE A 200 -3.96 7.06 -14.81
C ILE A 200 -3.63 8.10 -13.74
N ALA A 201 -3.66 9.37 -14.12
CA ALA A 201 -3.40 10.46 -13.21
C ALA A 201 -4.58 10.66 -12.24
N LEU A 202 -4.32 10.57 -10.94
CA LEU A 202 -5.24 10.94 -9.86
C LEU A 202 -4.93 12.37 -9.44
N PRO A 203 -5.94 13.21 -9.16
CA PRO A 203 -5.68 14.57 -8.71
C PRO A 203 -4.97 14.56 -7.35
N MET A 204 -4.09 15.53 -7.12
CA MET A 204 -3.57 15.81 -5.79
C MET A 204 -4.75 16.17 -4.85
N ALA A 205 -4.82 15.52 -3.68
CA ALA A 205 -5.86 15.82 -2.69
C ALA A 205 -5.70 17.26 -2.15
N ASP A 206 -6.82 17.86 -1.74
CA ASP A 206 -6.74 19.11 -0.99
C ASP A 206 -6.09 18.85 0.38
N PRO A 207 -5.42 19.86 0.97
CA PRO A 207 -4.84 19.75 2.29
C PRO A 207 -5.85 19.26 3.34
N VAL A 208 -5.49 18.21 4.04
CA VAL A 208 -6.23 17.72 5.21
C VAL A 208 -5.35 17.92 6.44
N GLU A 209 -5.92 18.52 7.47
CA GLU A 209 -5.22 18.80 8.73
C GLU A 209 -6.01 18.23 9.92
N TRP A 210 -5.30 17.73 10.90
CA TRP A 210 -5.86 17.30 12.17
C TRP A 210 -5.00 17.85 13.31
N GLU A 211 -5.62 18.54 14.26
CA GLU A 211 -4.93 19.16 15.41
C GLU A 211 -3.73 20.07 15.05
N GLY A 212 -3.77 20.65 13.83
CA GLY A 212 -2.70 21.52 13.32
C GLY A 212 -1.57 20.80 12.59
N GLU A 213 -1.65 19.47 12.50
CA GLU A 213 -0.71 18.64 11.73
C GLU A 213 -1.29 18.29 10.36
N ARG A 214 -0.45 18.35 9.32
CA ARG A 214 -0.82 17.94 7.96
C ARG A 214 -0.90 16.42 7.88
N LEU A 215 -1.97 15.92 7.28
CA LEU A 215 -2.14 14.48 6.98
C LEU A 215 -1.79 14.18 5.51
N PRO A 216 -1.22 13.01 5.20
CA PRO A 216 -0.82 12.60 3.85
C PRO A 216 -2.04 12.14 3.03
N ALA A 217 -3.01 13.05 2.80
CA ALA A 217 -4.21 12.75 2.06
C ALA A 217 -3.90 12.44 0.59
N THR A 218 -4.35 11.29 0.11
CA THR A 218 -4.09 10.84 -1.26
C THR A 218 -5.20 9.94 -1.79
N TYR A 219 -5.54 10.09 -3.06
CA TYR A 219 -6.46 9.19 -3.74
C TYR A 219 -5.79 7.89 -4.23
N ALA A 220 -4.46 7.77 -4.13
CA ALA A 220 -3.76 6.55 -4.50
C ALA A 220 -3.91 5.43 -3.45
N ASN A 221 -4.22 5.76 -2.19
CA ASN A 221 -4.40 4.76 -1.13
C ASN A 221 -5.79 4.11 -1.18
N PHE A 222 -6.21 3.65 -2.37
CA PHE A 222 -7.45 2.89 -2.57
C PHE A 222 -7.26 1.41 -2.29
N LEU A 223 -8.35 0.71 -1.98
CA LEU A 223 -8.36 -0.74 -1.75
C LEU A 223 -9.15 -1.46 -2.85
N ILE A 224 -8.49 -2.38 -3.55
CA ILE A 224 -9.12 -3.24 -4.55
C ILE A 224 -9.73 -4.45 -3.83
N ILE A 225 -11.03 -4.66 -4.01
CA ILE A 225 -11.75 -5.83 -3.50
C ILE A 225 -12.55 -6.49 -4.64
N ASN A 226 -13.15 -7.65 -4.34
CA ASN A 226 -13.97 -8.35 -5.33
C ASN A 226 -15.18 -7.49 -5.74
N GLY A 227 -15.23 -7.11 -7.02
CA GLY A 227 -16.33 -6.33 -7.61
C GLY A 227 -16.28 -4.83 -7.34
N ALA A 228 -15.41 -4.33 -6.47
CA ALA A 228 -15.33 -2.90 -6.16
C ALA A 228 -13.90 -2.40 -5.90
N VAL A 229 -13.75 -1.07 -5.91
CA VAL A 229 -12.57 -0.37 -5.41
C VAL A 229 -13.05 0.65 -4.37
N LEU A 230 -12.49 0.58 -3.17
CA LEU A 230 -12.78 1.53 -2.10
C LEU A 230 -11.80 2.71 -2.24
N LEU A 231 -12.34 3.89 -2.51
CA LEU A 231 -11.58 5.10 -2.75
C LEU A 231 -11.71 6.06 -1.56
N PRO A 232 -10.62 6.53 -0.94
CA PRO A 232 -10.72 7.54 0.11
C PRO A 232 -11.33 8.84 -0.44
N TYR A 233 -12.28 9.42 0.32
CA TYR A 233 -12.94 10.69 0.05
C TYR A 233 -12.63 11.69 1.15
N TYR A 234 -12.41 12.94 0.78
CA TYR A 234 -11.99 14.03 1.68
C TYR A 234 -12.98 15.19 1.72
N LYS A 235 -14.23 14.99 1.27
CA LYS A 235 -15.26 16.05 1.11
C LYS A 235 -14.83 17.16 0.17
N SER A 236 -14.05 16.83 -0.84
CA SER A 236 -13.53 17.75 -1.86
C SER A 236 -14.24 17.54 -3.19
N PRO A 237 -14.39 18.57 -4.04
CA PRO A 237 -14.79 18.40 -5.44
C PRO A 237 -13.87 17.46 -6.23
N LYS A 238 -12.64 17.25 -5.77
CA LYS A 238 -11.67 16.33 -6.37
C LYS A 238 -12.02 14.86 -6.16
N ASP A 239 -12.86 14.51 -5.17
CA ASP A 239 -13.34 13.14 -4.93
C ASP A 239 -13.98 12.54 -6.19
N GLU A 240 -14.85 13.29 -6.85
CA GLU A 240 -15.50 12.84 -8.08
C GLU A 240 -14.56 12.81 -9.29
N LEU A 241 -13.51 13.62 -9.30
CA LEU A 241 -12.46 13.56 -10.33
C LEU A 241 -11.63 12.30 -10.18
N ALA A 242 -11.21 11.98 -8.95
CA ALA A 242 -10.48 10.76 -8.63
C ALA A 242 -11.31 9.51 -8.97
N LYS A 243 -12.60 9.50 -8.60
CA LYS A 243 -13.53 8.43 -8.97
C LYS A 243 -13.61 8.19 -10.46
N LYS A 244 -13.77 9.26 -11.26
CA LYS A 244 -13.82 9.17 -12.73
C LYS A 244 -12.50 8.69 -13.32
N ALA A 245 -11.37 9.07 -12.76
CA ALA A 245 -10.06 8.60 -13.19
C ALA A 245 -9.91 7.09 -12.93
N LEU A 246 -10.19 6.63 -11.71
CA LEU A 246 -10.12 5.21 -11.36
C LEU A 246 -11.12 4.35 -12.14
N GLN A 247 -12.30 4.86 -12.48
CA GLN A 247 -13.25 4.10 -13.29
C GLN A 247 -12.69 3.73 -14.67
N GLN A 248 -11.73 4.50 -15.20
CA GLN A 248 -11.04 4.16 -16.45
C GLN A 248 -10.07 2.98 -16.29
N ALA A 249 -9.51 2.81 -15.09
CA ALA A 249 -8.63 1.70 -14.76
C ALA A 249 -9.42 0.42 -14.40
N PHE A 250 -10.61 0.59 -13.83
CA PHE A 250 -11.46 -0.50 -13.34
C PHE A 250 -12.87 -0.44 -13.95
N PRO A 251 -13.03 -0.67 -15.28
CA PRO A 251 -14.32 -0.53 -15.95
C PRO A 251 -15.38 -1.52 -15.43
N GLU A 252 -14.96 -2.70 -14.94
CA GLU A 252 -15.83 -3.78 -14.45
C GLU A 252 -16.08 -3.74 -12.93
N ARG A 253 -15.50 -2.75 -12.21
CA ARG A 253 -15.63 -2.63 -10.76
C ARG A 253 -16.40 -1.37 -10.38
N GLU A 254 -17.18 -1.45 -9.33
CA GLU A 254 -17.78 -0.25 -8.73
C GLU A 254 -16.72 0.54 -7.94
N ILE A 255 -16.65 1.84 -8.16
CA ILE A 255 -15.80 2.73 -7.34
C ILE A 255 -16.65 3.31 -6.23
N ILE A 256 -16.36 2.91 -5.00
CA ILE A 256 -17.09 3.29 -3.78
C ILE A 256 -16.26 4.28 -2.98
N GLY A 257 -16.75 5.52 -2.84
CA GLY A 257 -16.12 6.53 -1.99
C GLY A 257 -16.30 6.22 -0.50
N ILE A 258 -15.21 6.24 0.25
CA ILE A 258 -15.20 6.06 1.70
C ILE A 258 -14.63 7.32 2.32
N LEU A 259 -15.41 7.95 3.19
CA LEU A 259 -14.97 9.15 3.90
C LEU A 259 -13.82 8.79 4.85
N SER A 260 -12.68 9.43 4.66
CA SER A 260 -11.45 9.28 5.45
C SER A 260 -11.18 10.50 6.29
#